data_5d7c3e683fb7c4a74418bc03bb63ef67
#
_entry.id   5d7c3e683fb7c4a74418bc03bb63ef67
#
_cell.length_a   1.000
_cell.length_b   1.000
_cell.length_c   1.000
_cell.angle_alpha   90.00
_cell.angle_beta   90.00
_cell.angle_gamma   90.00
#
_symmetry.space_group_name_H-M   'P 1'
#
loop_
_entity.id
_entity.type
_entity.pdbx_description
1 polymer ?
#
loop_
_entity_poly.entity_id
_entity_poly.type
_entity_poly.pdbx_seq_one_letter_code
_entity_poly.pdbx_strand_id
1 'polypeptide(L)'
;ADFIEYSRRQLDNLRSIPRHRSTADKQMHLLEMQLSIDQEEYNRLVRDKLGYLVGLLESYLEVLQMCSERDVVVFRFCSLWFAAATTTTDTGDLEAINVKIGPVLAAVPSHKFLPCVYQLAAKYQTLSTDSRTHSLLTTLLRRLIFKHPHHSVMQFIALSVGPMAHSGHKR
;
A
#
# COMPACT_ATOMS: atom_id res chain seq x y z
N ALA A 1 6.60 -14.94 8.11
CA ALA A 1 6.06 -14.39 9.36
C ALA A 1 5.73 -15.51 10.35
N ASP A 2 4.97 -16.52 9.97
CA ASP A 2 4.50 -17.61 10.85
C ASP A 2 5.64 -18.42 11.50
N PHE A 3 6.72 -18.66 10.78
CA PHE A 3 7.88 -19.39 11.30
C PHE A 3 8.63 -18.61 12.38
N ILE A 4 8.80 -17.30 12.19
CA ILE A 4 9.45 -16.41 13.17
C ILE A 4 8.61 -16.34 14.45
N GLU A 5 7.30 -16.25 14.32
CA GLU A 5 6.39 -16.24 15.47
C GLU A 5 6.37 -17.58 16.20
N TYR A 6 6.41 -18.69 15.47
CA TYR A 6 6.56 -20.02 16.06
C TYR A 6 7.86 -20.14 16.85
N SER A 7 9.00 -19.70 16.29
CA SER A 7 10.30 -19.73 16.96
C SER A 7 10.33 -18.87 18.22
N ARG A 8 9.66 -17.71 18.22
CA ARG A 8 9.50 -16.88 19.43
C ARG A 8 8.72 -17.59 20.52
N ARG A 9 7.61 -18.23 20.18
CA ARG A 9 6.82 -19.03 21.16
C ARG A 9 7.63 -20.18 21.75
N GLN A 10 8.47 -20.85 20.94
CA GLN A 10 9.38 -21.88 21.42
C GLN A 10 10.41 -21.33 22.42
N LEU A 11 10.99 -20.18 22.15
CA LEU A 11 11.91 -19.48 23.03
C LEU A 11 11.27 -19.10 24.37
N ASP A 12 10.06 -18.56 24.35
CA ASP A 12 9.33 -18.18 25.56
C ASP A 12 9.00 -19.41 26.41
N ASN A 13 8.63 -20.52 25.79
CA ASN A 13 8.42 -21.78 26.48
C ASN A 13 9.71 -22.31 27.15
N LEU A 14 10.87 -22.23 26.48
CA LEU A 14 12.14 -22.63 27.03
C LEU A 14 12.61 -21.73 28.18
N ARG A 15 12.29 -20.43 28.12
CA ARG A 15 12.57 -19.47 29.21
C ARG A 15 11.74 -19.73 30.48
N SER A 16 10.58 -20.35 30.36
CA SER A 16 9.70 -20.67 31.47
C SER A 16 10.10 -21.93 32.25
N ILE A 17 11.04 -22.75 31.73
CA ILE A 17 11.51 -23.98 32.37
C ILE A 17 12.58 -23.65 33.43
N PRO A 18 12.50 -24.18 34.67
CA PRO A 18 13.51 -23.92 35.71
C PRO A 18 14.91 -24.36 35.27
N ARG A 19 15.88 -23.42 35.39
CA ARG A 19 17.27 -23.55 34.92
C ARG A 19 18.03 -24.60 35.70
N HIS A 20 18.06 -25.83 35.23
CA HIS A 20 18.95 -26.86 35.80
C HIS A 20 19.71 -27.70 34.79
N ARG A 21 19.87 -27.28 33.50
CA ARG A 21 20.72 -28.04 32.56
C ARG A 21 21.45 -27.13 31.55
N SER A 22 22.77 -27.17 31.58
CA SER A 22 23.70 -26.56 30.61
C SER A 22 23.34 -26.81 29.11
N THR A 23 22.61 -27.88 28.82
CA THR A 23 22.14 -28.22 27.46
C THR A 23 20.98 -27.34 27.02
N ALA A 24 20.04 -26.98 27.92
CA ALA A 24 18.93 -26.10 27.62
C ALA A 24 19.41 -24.67 27.32
N ASP A 25 20.40 -24.17 28.04
CA ASP A 25 20.98 -22.85 27.80
C ASP A 25 21.67 -22.77 26.41
N LYS A 26 22.36 -23.83 26.01
CA LYS A 26 22.98 -23.90 24.67
C LYS A 26 21.91 -23.93 23.54
N GLN A 27 20.85 -24.71 23.73
CA GLN A 27 19.76 -24.79 22.77
C GLN A 27 19.03 -23.44 22.65
N MET A 28 18.79 -22.77 23.76
CA MET A 28 18.17 -21.44 23.80
C MET A 28 19.03 -20.42 23.06
N HIS A 29 20.35 -20.40 23.29
CA HIS A 29 21.26 -19.50 22.59
C HIS A 29 21.30 -19.75 21.06
N LEU A 30 21.30 -21.02 20.63
CA LEU A 30 21.24 -21.37 19.21
C LEU A 30 19.91 -20.92 18.56
N LEU A 31 18.78 -21.09 19.25
CA LEU A 31 17.48 -20.61 18.77
C LEU A 31 17.40 -19.08 18.71
N GLU A 32 17.98 -18.38 19.69
CA GLU A 32 18.05 -16.90 19.67
C GLU A 32 18.90 -16.41 18.48
N MET A 33 20.03 -17.05 18.22
CA MET A 33 20.89 -16.72 17.08
C MET A 33 20.17 -16.98 15.75
N GLN A 34 19.52 -18.15 15.62
CA GLN A 34 18.76 -18.48 14.42
C GLN A 34 17.60 -17.49 14.20
N LEU A 35 16.85 -17.16 15.24
CA LEU A 35 15.76 -16.19 15.18
C LEU A 35 16.25 -14.81 14.75
N SER A 36 17.43 -14.38 15.21
CA SER A 36 18.02 -13.09 14.81
C SER A 36 18.35 -13.10 13.31
N ILE A 37 18.94 -14.18 12.80
CA ILE A 37 19.28 -14.34 11.37
C ILE A 37 17.99 -14.32 10.52
N ASP A 38 17.00 -15.12 10.90
CA ASP A 38 15.72 -15.20 10.18
C ASP A 38 14.99 -13.85 10.17
N GLN A 39 15.06 -13.10 11.28
CA GLN A 39 14.45 -11.77 11.37
C GLN A 39 15.17 -10.75 10.46
N GLU A 40 16.51 -10.79 10.40
CA GLU A 40 17.29 -9.93 9.51
C GLU A 40 16.98 -10.24 8.04
N GLU A 41 16.92 -11.53 7.68
CA GLU A 41 16.55 -11.95 6.33
C GLU A 41 15.15 -11.53 5.96
N TYR A 42 14.18 -11.74 6.85
CA TYR A 42 12.80 -11.27 6.66
C TYR A 42 12.73 -9.75 6.42
N ASN A 43 13.41 -8.97 7.26
CA ASN A 43 13.45 -7.52 7.12
C ASN A 43 14.12 -7.07 5.82
N ARG A 44 15.14 -7.82 5.35
CA ARG A 44 15.76 -7.58 4.06
C ARG A 44 14.78 -7.83 2.91
N LEU A 45 14.10 -8.97 2.91
CA LEU A 45 13.12 -9.33 1.88
C LEU A 45 11.96 -8.33 1.82
N VAL A 46 11.50 -7.83 2.98
CA VAL A 46 10.46 -6.78 3.04
C VAL A 46 10.96 -5.49 2.37
N ARG A 47 12.20 -5.06 2.66
CA ARG A 47 12.79 -3.85 2.04
C ARG A 47 12.98 -4.03 0.53
N ASP A 48 13.46 -5.20 0.09
CA ASP A 48 13.67 -5.50 -1.32
C ASP A 48 12.32 -5.49 -2.07
N LYS A 49 11.29 -6.13 -1.51
CA LYS A 49 9.93 -6.10 -2.04
C LYS A 49 9.41 -4.67 -2.19
N LEU A 50 9.61 -3.83 -1.19
CA LEU A 50 9.21 -2.42 -1.21
C LEU A 50 9.94 -1.65 -2.32
N GLY A 51 11.27 -1.86 -2.45
CA GLY A 51 12.08 -1.26 -3.50
C GLY A 51 11.60 -1.64 -4.91
N TYR A 52 11.31 -2.93 -5.14
CA TYR A 52 10.77 -3.39 -6.42
C TYR A 52 9.38 -2.81 -6.72
N LEU A 53 8.51 -2.70 -5.70
CA LEU A 53 7.19 -2.12 -5.86
C LEU A 53 7.27 -0.63 -6.25
N VAL A 54 8.12 0.14 -5.58
CA VAL A 54 8.35 1.55 -5.90
C VAL A 54 8.87 1.70 -7.33
N GLY A 55 9.93 0.97 -7.71
CA GLY A 55 10.49 1.02 -9.05
C GLY A 55 9.48 0.63 -10.13
N LEU A 56 8.61 -0.34 -9.85
CA LEU A 56 7.55 -0.73 -10.78
C LEU A 56 6.48 0.37 -10.93
N LEU A 57 6.06 1.00 -9.84
CA LEU A 57 5.10 2.10 -9.87
C LEU A 57 5.67 3.33 -10.61
N GLU A 58 6.93 3.68 -10.36
CA GLU A 58 7.63 4.75 -11.08
C GLU A 58 7.70 4.45 -12.57
N SER A 59 8.09 3.23 -12.96
CA SER A 59 8.16 2.81 -14.37
C SER A 59 6.80 2.90 -15.06
N TYR A 60 5.69 2.54 -14.40
CA TYR A 60 4.36 2.72 -14.98
C TYR A 60 4.02 4.19 -15.20
N LEU A 61 4.35 5.06 -14.26
CA LEU A 61 4.11 6.50 -14.37
C LEU A 61 4.97 7.12 -15.50
N GLU A 62 6.23 6.71 -15.64
CA GLU A 62 7.11 7.13 -16.73
C GLU A 62 6.55 6.72 -18.11
N VAL A 63 6.09 5.47 -18.24
CA VAL A 63 5.43 5.00 -19.46
C VAL A 63 4.20 5.84 -19.77
N LEU A 64 3.35 6.15 -18.78
CA LEU A 64 2.19 7.01 -18.96
C LEU A 64 2.55 8.44 -19.36
N GLN A 65 3.69 8.93 -18.90
CA GLN A 65 4.19 10.26 -19.26
C GLN A 65 4.73 10.31 -20.70
N MET A 66 5.43 9.26 -21.13
CA MET A 66 6.14 9.23 -22.41
C MET A 66 5.29 8.70 -23.58
N CYS A 67 4.37 7.76 -23.32
CA CYS A 67 3.61 7.07 -24.37
C CYS A 67 2.19 7.62 -24.47
N SER A 68 1.80 8.07 -25.69
CA SER A 68 0.45 8.58 -25.97
C SER A 68 -0.61 7.47 -26.02
N GLU A 69 -0.25 6.26 -26.43
CA GLU A 69 -1.20 5.20 -26.84
C GLU A 69 -1.40 4.09 -25.80
N ARG A 70 -0.69 4.11 -24.65
CA ARG A 70 -0.74 3.01 -23.69
C ARG A 70 -1.54 3.33 -22.42
N ASP A 71 -2.78 3.74 -22.60
CA ASP A 71 -3.66 4.11 -21.47
C ASP A 71 -4.04 2.93 -20.57
N VAL A 72 -3.92 1.69 -21.06
CA VAL A 72 -4.19 0.48 -20.24
C VAL A 72 -3.25 0.36 -19.05
N VAL A 73 -2.05 0.94 -19.12
CA VAL A 73 -1.05 0.92 -18.04
C VAL A 73 -1.56 1.64 -16.79
N VAL A 74 -2.45 2.63 -16.94
CA VAL A 74 -3.04 3.34 -15.79
C VAL A 74 -3.80 2.41 -14.85
N PHE A 75 -4.51 1.40 -15.38
CA PHE A 75 -5.24 0.44 -14.56
C PHE A 75 -4.30 -0.42 -13.71
N ARG A 76 -3.16 -0.83 -14.29
CA ARG A 76 -2.12 -1.59 -13.56
C ARG A 76 -1.50 -0.75 -12.46
N PHE A 77 -1.14 0.50 -12.77
CA PHE A 77 -0.64 1.44 -11.78
C PHE A 77 -1.63 1.60 -10.62
N CYS A 78 -2.88 1.95 -10.91
CA CYS A 78 -3.91 2.14 -9.88
C CYS A 78 -4.14 0.88 -9.03
N SER A 79 -4.22 -0.29 -9.67
CA SER A 79 -4.40 -1.57 -8.99
C SER A 79 -3.27 -1.85 -8.00
N LEU A 80 -2.02 -1.69 -8.41
CA LEU A 80 -0.86 -1.94 -7.54
C LEU A 80 -0.72 -0.90 -6.43
N TRP A 81 -0.92 0.38 -6.75
CA TRP A 81 -0.88 1.45 -5.76
C TRP A 81 -1.95 1.28 -4.69
N PHE A 82 -3.17 0.93 -5.09
CA PHE A 82 -4.28 0.70 -4.14
C PHE A 82 -4.12 -0.61 -3.36
N ALA A 83 -3.55 -1.65 -3.98
CA ALA A 83 -3.20 -2.87 -3.26
C ALA A 83 -2.13 -2.58 -2.19
N ALA A 84 -1.11 -1.81 -2.51
CA ALA A 84 -0.12 -1.36 -1.52
C ALA A 84 -0.77 -0.62 -0.35
N ALA A 85 -1.70 0.31 -0.63
CA ALA A 85 -2.41 1.06 0.39
C ALA A 85 -3.32 0.20 1.31
N THR A 86 -3.67 -1.02 0.88
CA THR A 86 -4.52 -1.92 1.68
C THR A 86 -3.75 -3.06 2.36
N THR A 87 -2.62 -3.48 1.78
CA THR A 87 -1.85 -4.64 2.27
C THR A 87 -0.67 -4.25 3.14
N THR A 88 -0.17 -3.02 3.01
CA THR A 88 0.94 -2.54 3.83
C THR A 88 0.42 -2.17 5.22
N THR A 89 0.75 -2.98 6.21
CA THR A 89 0.39 -2.76 7.62
C THR A 89 1.26 -1.70 8.28
N ASP A 90 2.48 -1.49 7.76
CA ASP A 90 3.38 -0.44 8.22
C ASP A 90 3.07 0.88 7.50
N THR A 91 2.65 1.87 8.28
CA THR A 91 2.36 3.22 7.78
C THR A 91 3.61 3.91 7.23
N GLY A 92 4.79 3.58 7.74
CA GLY A 92 6.08 4.11 7.27
C GLY A 92 6.42 3.67 5.85
N ASP A 93 6.18 2.40 5.53
CA ASP A 93 6.41 1.85 4.19
C ASP A 93 5.49 2.49 3.15
N LEU A 94 4.21 2.66 3.48
CA LEU A 94 3.25 3.31 2.60
C LEU A 94 3.60 4.79 2.36
N GLU A 95 4.05 5.47 3.41
CA GLU A 95 4.53 6.85 3.31
C GLU A 95 5.76 6.94 2.40
N ALA A 96 6.72 6.03 2.53
CA ALA A 96 7.92 5.97 1.69
C ALA A 96 7.57 5.76 0.20
N ILE A 97 6.61 4.87 -0.10
CA ILE A 97 6.07 4.68 -1.46
C ILE A 97 5.53 6.02 -1.98
N ASN A 98 4.64 6.67 -1.23
CA ASN A 98 3.95 7.88 -1.66
C ASN A 98 4.89 9.09 -1.82
N VAL A 99 5.96 9.17 -1.01
CA VAL A 99 7.01 10.19 -1.16
C VAL A 99 7.71 10.03 -2.51
N LYS A 100 8.03 8.80 -2.89
CA LYS A 100 8.74 8.51 -4.15
C LYS A 100 7.87 8.74 -5.38
N ILE A 101 6.65 8.19 -5.41
CA ILE A 101 5.79 8.29 -6.59
C ILE A 101 5.15 9.67 -6.77
N GLY A 102 5.01 10.46 -5.70
CA GLY A 102 4.31 11.75 -5.72
C GLY A 102 4.78 12.72 -6.79
N PRO A 103 6.09 13.02 -6.91
CA PRO A 103 6.63 13.91 -7.93
C PRO A 103 6.38 13.39 -9.36
N VAL A 104 6.59 12.09 -9.60
CA VAL A 104 6.38 11.46 -10.92
C VAL A 104 4.90 11.48 -11.28
N LEU A 105 4.01 11.16 -10.33
CA LEU A 105 2.54 11.22 -10.50
C LEU A 105 2.07 12.66 -10.85
N ALA A 106 2.69 13.66 -10.25
CA ALA A 106 2.38 15.06 -10.56
C ALA A 106 2.77 15.46 -11.99
N ALA A 107 3.82 14.86 -12.55
CA ALA A 107 4.31 15.12 -13.90
C ALA A 107 3.46 14.44 -14.99
N VAL A 108 2.76 13.33 -14.68
CA VAL A 108 1.91 12.63 -15.67
C VAL A 108 0.73 13.51 -16.08
N PRO A 109 0.43 13.62 -17.41
CA PRO A 109 -0.74 14.35 -17.90
C PRO A 109 -2.05 13.81 -17.33
N SER A 110 -2.91 14.71 -16.81
CA SER A 110 -4.14 14.31 -16.10
C SER A 110 -5.11 13.51 -16.96
N HIS A 111 -5.18 13.74 -18.29
CA HIS A 111 -6.06 13.00 -19.19
C HIS A 111 -5.79 11.48 -19.19
N LYS A 112 -4.57 11.05 -18.85
CA LYS A 112 -4.21 9.63 -18.73
C LYS A 112 -4.99 8.89 -17.64
N PHE A 113 -5.47 9.60 -16.64
CA PHE A 113 -6.25 9.05 -15.54
C PHE A 113 -7.77 9.09 -15.75
N LEU A 114 -8.25 9.66 -16.85
CA LEU A 114 -9.69 9.73 -17.15
C LEU A 114 -10.38 8.35 -17.16
N PRO A 115 -9.79 7.27 -17.71
CA PRO A 115 -10.41 5.95 -17.67
C PRO A 115 -10.61 5.40 -16.26
N CYS A 116 -9.84 5.89 -15.29
CA CYS A 116 -9.85 5.44 -13.88
C CYS A 116 -10.59 6.40 -12.93
N VAL A 117 -11.22 7.47 -13.39
CA VAL A 117 -11.85 8.51 -12.53
C VAL A 117 -12.77 7.89 -11.49
N TYR A 118 -13.64 6.96 -11.90
CA TYR A 118 -14.56 6.30 -10.97
C TYR A 118 -13.82 5.51 -9.88
N GLN A 119 -12.80 4.75 -10.26
CA GLN A 119 -12.01 3.94 -9.33
C GLN A 119 -11.21 4.83 -8.35
N LEU A 120 -10.62 5.92 -8.86
CA LEU A 120 -9.91 6.91 -8.05
C LEU A 120 -10.83 7.56 -7.01
N ALA A 121 -12.03 7.96 -7.43
CA ALA A 121 -13.01 8.59 -6.56
C ALA A 121 -13.60 7.60 -5.53
N ALA A 122 -13.89 6.37 -5.93
CA ALA A 122 -14.33 5.32 -5.01
C ALA A 122 -13.25 5.01 -3.97
N LYS A 123 -11.99 4.91 -4.37
CA LYS A 123 -10.87 4.68 -3.45
C LYS A 123 -10.68 5.84 -2.49
N TYR A 124 -10.81 7.08 -2.97
CA TYR A 124 -10.74 8.29 -2.15
C TYR A 124 -11.70 8.25 -0.95
N GLN A 125 -12.93 7.76 -1.15
CA GLN A 125 -13.93 7.65 -0.08
C GLN A 125 -13.59 6.61 0.99
N THR A 126 -12.74 5.64 0.68
CA THR A 126 -12.37 4.55 1.60
C THR A 126 -11.07 4.78 2.37
N LEU A 127 -10.29 5.81 1.98
CA LEU A 127 -9.01 6.11 2.61
C LEU A 127 -9.17 7.04 3.82
N SER A 128 -8.30 6.87 4.80
CA SER A 128 -8.16 7.82 5.90
C SER A 128 -7.71 9.18 5.37
N THR A 129 -8.34 10.25 5.85
CA THR A 129 -8.04 11.64 5.47
C THR A 129 -6.61 12.05 5.82
N ASP A 130 -6.02 11.45 6.83
CA ASP A 130 -4.68 11.76 7.31
C ASP A 130 -3.56 11.08 6.51
N SER A 131 -3.92 10.19 5.57
CA SER A 131 -2.95 9.46 4.77
C SER A 131 -2.40 10.31 3.62
N ARG A 132 -1.09 10.18 3.34
CA ARG A 132 -0.48 10.81 2.16
C ARG A 132 -1.10 10.31 0.84
N THR A 133 -1.53 9.06 0.79
CA THR A 133 -2.27 8.52 -0.35
C THR A 133 -3.53 9.35 -0.63
N HIS A 134 -4.28 9.70 0.43
CA HIS A 134 -5.46 10.55 0.31
C HIS A 134 -5.10 11.94 -0.22
N SER A 135 -4.01 12.56 0.27
CA SER A 135 -3.52 13.84 -0.23
C SER A 135 -3.13 13.82 -1.70
N LEU A 136 -2.41 12.77 -2.14
CA LEU A 136 -2.04 12.58 -3.56
C LEU A 136 -3.29 12.37 -4.43
N LEU A 137 -4.25 11.55 -3.99
CA LEU A 137 -5.52 11.36 -4.68
C LEU A 137 -6.33 12.66 -4.76
N THR A 138 -6.40 13.43 -3.68
CA THR A 138 -7.05 14.74 -3.68
C THR A 138 -6.47 15.64 -4.77
N THR A 139 -5.16 15.73 -4.83
CA THR A 139 -4.46 16.55 -5.83
C THR A 139 -4.75 16.06 -7.26
N LEU A 140 -4.72 14.75 -7.49
CA LEU A 140 -5.01 14.15 -8.79
C LEU A 140 -6.46 14.38 -9.20
N LEU A 141 -7.43 14.14 -8.31
CA LEU A 141 -8.86 14.34 -8.56
C LEU A 141 -9.19 15.81 -8.84
N ARG A 142 -8.59 16.75 -8.10
CA ARG A 142 -8.73 18.19 -8.38
C ARG A 142 -8.23 18.53 -9.77
N ARG A 143 -7.06 18.01 -10.19
CA ARG A 143 -6.54 18.22 -11.55
C ARG A 143 -7.51 17.68 -12.62
N LEU A 144 -8.12 16.52 -12.38
CA LEU A 144 -9.10 15.91 -13.30
C LEU A 144 -10.36 16.76 -13.42
N ILE A 145 -10.93 17.23 -12.30
CA ILE A 145 -12.12 18.05 -12.28
C ILE A 145 -11.86 19.38 -13.01
N PHE A 146 -10.77 20.07 -12.71
CA PHE A 146 -10.51 21.38 -13.30
C PHE A 146 -10.09 21.33 -14.77
N LYS A 147 -9.32 20.32 -15.19
CA LYS A 147 -8.85 20.20 -16.57
C LYS A 147 -9.81 19.46 -17.49
N HIS A 148 -10.64 18.57 -16.94
CA HIS A 148 -11.52 17.69 -17.73
C HIS A 148 -12.92 17.59 -17.08
N PRO A 149 -13.63 18.72 -16.88
CA PRO A 149 -14.90 18.74 -16.17
C PRO A 149 -15.98 17.86 -16.85
N HIS A 150 -16.05 17.89 -18.17
CA HIS A 150 -17.05 17.11 -18.93
C HIS A 150 -16.93 15.60 -18.74
N HIS A 151 -15.72 15.09 -18.47
CA HIS A 151 -15.45 13.66 -18.30
C HIS A 151 -15.48 13.22 -16.83
N SER A 152 -15.31 14.13 -15.88
CA SER A 152 -15.14 13.78 -14.47
C SER A 152 -16.34 14.14 -13.59
N VAL A 153 -17.00 15.29 -13.81
CA VAL A 153 -18.04 15.81 -12.91
C VAL A 153 -19.22 14.85 -12.77
N MET A 154 -19.71 14.27 -13.88
CA MET A 154 -20.85 13.34 -13.83
C MET A 154 -20.54 12.08 -13.01
N GLN A 155 -19.29 11.58 -13.07
CA GLN A 155 -18.88 10.43 -12.28
C GLN A 155 -18.80 10.75 -10.78
N PHE A 156 -18.37 11.95 -10.42
CA PHE A 156 -18.38 12.40 -9.03
C PHE A 156 -19.78 12.60 -8.49
N ILE A 157 -20.70 13.19 -9.30
CA ILE A 157 -22.10 13.31 -8.91
C ILE A 157 -22.72 11.91 -8.71
N ALA A 158 -22.51 10.99 -9.64
CA ALA A 158 -23.00 9.62 -9.51
C ALA A 158 -22.52 8.92 -8.23
N LEU A 159 -21.26 9.14 -7.83
CA LEU A 159 -20.72 8.59 -6.59
C LEU A 159 -21.26 9.29 -5.33
N SER A 160 -21.53 10.60 -5.41
CA SER A 160 -22.11 11.36 -4.28
C SER A 160 -23.58 11.04 -4.04
N VAL A 161 -24.31 10.67 -5.08
CA VAL A 161 -25.74 10.29 -5.05
C VAL A 161 -25.93 8.77 -4.91
N GLY A 162 -24.82 7.99 -4.94
CA GLY A 162 -24.85 6.53 -4.76
C GLY A 162 -25.65 6.11 -3.53
N PRO A 163 -26.15 4.86 -3.45
CA PRO A 163 -27.17 4.46 -2.49
C PRO A 163 -26.73 4.83 -1.08
N MET A 164 -27.41 5.84 -0.52
CA MET A 164 -27.39 6.11 0.90
C MET A 164 -27.66 4.76 1.56
N ALA A 165 -26.64 4.22 2.23
CA ALA A 165 -26.81 3.03 3.02
C ALA A 165 -28.10 3.22 3.81
N HIS A 166 -29.10 2.42 3.52
CA HIS A 166 -30.30 2.36 4.34
C HIS A 166 -29.81 2.01 5.75
N SER A 167 -29.61 3.03 6.58
CA SER A 167 -29.53 2.87 8.01
C SER A 167 -30.87 2.30 8.41
N GLY A 168 -30.92 0.97 8.45
CA GLY A 168 -32.09 0.21 8.85
C GLY A 168 -32.52 0.71 10.21
N HIS A 169 -33.60 1.45 10.23
CA HIS A 169 -34.37 1.70 11.41
C HIS A 169 -34.92 0.34 11.87
N LYS A 170 -34.17 -0.34 12.75
CA LYS A 170 -34.73 -1.42 13.54
C LYS A 170 -35.63 -0.79 14.59
N ARG A 171 -36.94 -0.93 14.37
CA ARG A 171 -37.94 -0.85 15.42
C ARG A 171 -37.85 -2.08 16.32
#